data_696fd45b9b1eb5570dbc00556332b9c2
#
_entry.id   696fd45b9b1eb5570dbc00556332b9c2
#
_cell.length_a   1.000
_cell.length_b   1.000
_cell.length_c   1.000
_cell.angle_alpha   90.00
_cell.angle_beta   90.00
_cell.angle_gamma   90.00
#
_symmetry.space_group_name_H-M   'P 1'
#
loop_
_entity.id
_entity.type
_entity.pdbx_description
1 polymer ?
#
loop_
_entity_poly.entity_id
_entity_poly.type
_entity_poly.pdbx_seq_one_letter_code
_entity_poly.pdbx_strand_id
1 'polypeptide(L)'
;VEWTDHLVPVDRVIEYVRMVKKGARQPVTFCENYVPYHTKLAPLVAELDFISIHTYPVWEYKHIHDALEYTKENYVGVANKYPEKPVMITEAGWATNSNGRGIDPDNVNEVLQEIYYHDLTRWSEEEGIITFVFEAFDEKWKGSSDELEPEKHWGLFKSDRTPKKVMRPYFRHLVKEKV
;
A
#
# COMPACT_ATOMS: atom_id res chain seq x y z
N VAL A 1 0.86 -8.51 6.62
CA VAL A 1 -0.07 -9.02 7.56
C VAL A 1 -0.92 -10.13 6.95
N GLU A 2 -0.93 -11.28 7.50
CA GLU A 2 -1.49 -12.51 6.94
C GLU A 2 -2.99 -12.68 7.27
N TRP A 3 -3.75 -11.62 7.06
CA TRP A 3 -5.17 -11.55 7.44
C TRP A 3 -6.05 -12.54 6.71
N THR A 4 -5.75 -12.80 5.44
CA THR A 4 -6.53 -13.69 4.60
C THR A 4 -6.64 -15.09 5.19
N ASP A 5 -5.55 -15.59 5.75
CA ASP A 5 -5.49 -16.91 6.36
C ASP A 5 -6.37 -17.06 7.61
N HIS A 6 -6.56 -15.98 8.34
CA HIS A 6 -7.42 -15.98 9.52
C HIS A 6 -8.89 -15.78 9.18
N LEU A 7 -9.17 -15.07 8.09
CA LEU A 7 -10.53 -14.72 7.71
C LEU A 7 -11.09 -15.67 6.66
N VAL A 8 -10.31 -15.99 5.62
CA VAL A 8 -10.73 -16.85 4.52
C VAL A 8 -9.60 -17.80 4.16
N PRO A 9 -9.80 -19.13 4.23
CA PRO A 9 -8.82 -20.11 3.78
C PRO A 9 -8.48 -19.95 2.30
N VAL A 10 -7.22 -20.25 1.92
CA VAL A 10 -6.70 -20.05 0.56
C VAL A 10 -7.52 -20.80 -0.51
N ASP A 11 -7.96 -22.02 -0.22
CA ASP A 11 -8.82 -22.79 -1.12
C ASP A 11 -10.16 -22.12 -1.41
N ARG A 12 -10.74 -21.45 -0.41
CA ARG A 12 -11.95 -20.64 -0.60
C ARG A 12 -11.70 -19.38 -1.43
N VAL A 13 -10.56 -18.74 -1.25
CA VAL A 13 -10.16 -17.60 -2.11
C VAL A 13 -9.99 -18.05 -3.56
N ILE A 14 -9.39 -19.23 -3.79
CA ILE A 14 -9.27 -19.82 -5.13
C ILE A 14 -10.66 -20.04 -5.75
N GLU A 15 -11.61 -20.58 -5.00
CA GLU A 15 -12.99 -20.73 -5.49
C GLU A 15 -13.60 -19.39 -5.90
N TYR A 16 -13.43 -18.34 -5.10
CA TYR A 16 -13.94 -17.00 -5.40
C TYR A 16 -13.27 -16.38 -6.64
N VAL A 17 -11.96 -16.51 -6.78
CA VAL A 17 -11.24 -16.07 -7.96
C VAL A 17 -11.78 -16.78 -9.23
N ARG A 18 -11.96 -18.07 -9.18
CA ARG A 18 -12.55 -18.84 -10.29
C ARG A 18 -13.98 -18.40 -10.62
N MET A 19 -14.79 -18.09 -9.61
CA MET A 19 -16.14 -17.56 -9.81
C MET A 19 -16.10 -16.19 -10.51
N VAL A 20 -15.25 -15.28 -10.05
CA VAL A 20 -15.09 -13.94 -10.65
C VAL A 20 -14.63 -14.08 -12.11
N LYS A 21 -13.63 -14.91 -12.38
CA LYS A 21 -13.11 -15.13 -13.75
C LYS A 21 -14.16 -15.69 -14.73
N LYS A 22 -15.16 -16.41 -14.25
CA LYS A 22 -16.28 -16.88 -15.11
C LYS A 22 -17.20 -15.74 -15.55
N GLY A 23 -17.32 -14.68 -14.74
CA GLY A 23 -18.21 -13.54 -15.01
C GLY A 23 -17.52 -12.29 -15.52
N ALA A 24 -16.21 -12.17 -15.34
CA ALA A 24 -15.42 -11.00 -15.73
C ALA A 24 -14.60 -11.27 -17.02
N ARG A 25 -14.46 -10.22 -17.84
CA ARG A 25 -13.54 -10.24 -19.01
C ARG A 25 -12.19 -9.57 -18.65
N GLN A 26 -12.17 -8.82 -17.57
CA GLN A 26 -10.98 -8.13 -17.09
C GLN A 26 -10.01 -9.11 -16.42
N PRO A 27 -8.72 -8.82 -16.44
CA PRO A 27 -7.74 -9.56 -15.64
C PRO A 27 -8.11 -9.54 -14.15
N VAL A 28 -7.96 -10.67 -13.48
CA VAL A 28 -8.33 -10.87 -12.08
C VAL A 28 -7.09 -11.12 -11.24
N THR A 29 -6.98 -10.42 -10.15
CA THR A 29 -5.93 -10.56 -9.14
C THR A 29 -6.51 -10.71 -7.74
N PHE A 30 -5.63 -10.90 -6.79
CA PHE A 30 -5.92 -10.89 -5.36
C PHE A 30 -4.90 -10.00 -4.66
N CYS A 31 -5.38 -9.03 -3.89
CA CYS A 31 -4.55 -8.07 -3.18
C CYS A 31 -4.22 -8.59 -1.78
N GLU A 32 -2.93 -8.70 -1.45
CA GLU A 32 -2.48 -9.15 -0.14
C GLU A 32 -1.07 -8.61 0.17
N ASN A 33 -0.69 -8.63 1.44
CA ASN A 33 0.68 -8.37 1.85
C ASN A 33 1.66 -9.28 1.08
N TYR A 34 2.87 -8.80 0.81
CA TYR A 34 3.89 -9.54 0.05
C TYR A 34 4.31 -10.86 0.72
N VAL A 35 4.26 -10.97 2.06
CA VAL A 35 4.74 -12.13 2.83
C VAL A 35 4.00 -13.43 2.47
N PRO A 36 2.65 -13.50 2.40
CA PRO A 36 1.95 -14.71 2.01
C PRO A 36 2.32 -15.24 0.62
N TYR A 37 2.73 -14.38 -0.31
CA TYR A 37 3.21 -14.83 -1.63
C TYR A 37 4.50 -15.64 -1.54
N HIS A 38 5.32 -15.42 -0.52
CA HIS A 38 6.51 -16.23 -0.28
C HIS A 38 6.20 -17.59 0.37
N THR A 39 5.05 -17.74 0.98
CA THR A 39 4.72 -18.93 1.80
C THR A 39 3.57 -19.76 1.23
N LYS A 40 2.36 -19.32 1.35
CA LYS A 40 1.15 -20.11 1.20
C LYS A 40 0.29 -19.82 -0.03
N LEU A 41 0.52 -18.69 -0.73
CA LEU A 41 -0.31 -18.29 -1.85
C LEU A 41 0.11 -18.89 -3.21
N ALA A 42 1.14 -19.72 -3.28
CA ALA A 42 1.54 -20.35 -4.56
C ALA A 42 0.39 -21.05 -5.30
N PRO A 43 -0.51 -21.80 -4.64
CA PRO A 43 -1.67 -22.39 -5.32
C PRO A 43 -2.65 -21.33 -5.87
N LEU A 44 -2.81 -20.19 -5.17
CA LEU A 44 -3.65 -19.09 -5.61
C LEU A 44 -3.03 -18.35 -6.80
N VAL A 45 -1.71 -18.14 -6.81
CA VAL A 45 -0.99 -17.45 -7.88
C VAL A 45 -1.22 -18.13 -9.24
N ALA A 46 -1.36 -19.47 -9.26
CA ALA A 46 -1.68 -20.21 -10.47
C ALA A 46 -3.02 -19.78 -11.12
N GLU A 47 -3.95 -19.31 -10.31
CA GLU A 47 -5.29 -18.87 -10.76
C GLU A 47 -5.35 -17.38 -11.12
N LEU A 48 -4.37 -16.58 -10.70
CA LEU A 48 -4.34 -15.13 -10.94
C LEU A 48 -3.80 -14.79 -12.34
N ASP A 49 -4.25 -13.67 -12.89
CA ASP A 49 -3.71 -13.13 -14.13
C ASP A 49 -2.44 -12.31 -13.89
N PHE A 50 -2.36 -11.66 -12.71
CA PHE A 50 -1.20 -10.95 -12.22
C PHE A 50 -1.20 -10.96 -10.68
N ILE A 51 -0.07 -10.63 -10.06
CA ILE A 51 0.09 -10.56 -8.60
C ILE A 51 -0.06 -9.12 -8.14
N SER A 52 -0.78 -8.91 -7.04
CA SER A 52 -0.95 -7.61 -6.39
C SER A 52 -0.43 -7.67 -4.96
N ILE A 53 0.64 -6.94 -4.69
CA ILE A 53 1.24 -6.89 -3.35
C ILE A 53 0.96 -5.57 -2.64
N HIS A 54 0.86 -5.66 -1.31
CA HIS A 54 0.86 -4.52 -0.40
C HIS A 54 2.19 -4.48 0.35
N THR A 55 2.78 -3.30 0.51
CA THR A 55 4.04 -3.11 1.22
C THR A 55 4.04 -1.78 1.97
N TYR A 56 4.28 -1.83 3.27
CA TYR A 56 4.23 -0.68 4.17
C TYR A 56 5.46 -0.65 5.08
N PRO A 57 6.59 -0.10 4.61
CA PRO A 57 7.83 -0.08 5.39
C PRO A 57 7.66 0.47 6.81
N VAL A 58 6.81 1.49 6.97
CA VAL A 58 6.58 2.12 8.28
C VAL A 58 5.92 1.19 9.30
N TRP A 59 5.05 0.25 8.88
CA TRP A 59 4.51 -0.80 9.74
C TRP A 59 5.55 -1.86 10.14
N GLU A 60 6.58 -2.02 9.32
CA GLU A 60 7.68 -2.94 9.54
C GLU A 60 8.87 -2.26 10.24
N TYR A 61 8.60 -1.15 10.95
CA TYR A 61 9.58 -0.39 11.74
C TYR A 61 10.79 0.11 10.93
N LYS A 62 10.63 0.31 9.61
CA LYS A 62 11.69 0.88 8.77
C LYS A 62 11.70 2.40 8.91
N HIS A 63 12.90 2.96 9.05
CA HIS A 63 13.09 4.40 8.92
C HIS A 63 12.96 4.85 7.48
N ILE A 64 12.67 6.14 7.29
CA ILE A 64 12.44 6.71 5.96
C ILE A 64 13.62 6.46 4.99
N HIS A 65 14.85 6.44 5.50
CA HIS A 65 16.05 6.22 4.68
C HIS A 65 16.16 4.79 4.11
N ASP A 66 15.53 3.83 4.76
CA ASP A 66 15.52 2.42 4.35
C ASP A 66 14.21 2.03 3.63
N ALA A 67 13.23 2.92 3.60
CA ALA A 67 11.87 2.62 3.21
C ALA A 67 11.75 2.19 1.74
N LEU A 68 12.39 2.91 0.83
CA LEU A 68 12.36 2.57 -0.60
C LEU A 68 13.06 1.24 -0.86
N GLU A 69 14.25 1.02 -0.28
CA GLU A 69 14.99 -0.22 -0.50
C GLU A 69 14.20 -1.42 0.01
N TYR A 70 13.59 -1.29 1.17
CA TYR A 70 12.69 -2.33 1.70
C TYR A 70 11.50 -2.61 0.76
N THR A 71 10.89 -1.58 0.19
CA THR A 71 9.81 -1.75 -0.81
C THR A 71 10.30 -2.49 -2.05
N LYS A 72 11.51 -2.16 -2.53
CA LYS A 72 12.16 -2.84 -3.66
C LYS A 72 12.43 -4.31 -3.37
N GLU A 73 13.00 -4.62 -2.21
CA GLU A 73 13.26 -5.99 -1.77
C GLU A 73 11.99 -6.83 -1.78
N ASN A 74 10.88 -6.29 -1.25
CA ASN A 74 9.60 -6.97 -1.21
C ASN A 74 9.05 -7.24 -2.61
N TYR A 75 9.09 -6.24 -3.49
CA TYR A 75 8.66 -6.38 -4.88
C TYR A 75 9.52 -7.40 -5.65
N VAL A 76 10.85 -7.22 -5.62
CA VAL A 76 11.81 -8.07 -6.35
C VAL A 76 11.73 -9.51 -5.84
N GLY A 77 11.56 -9.70 -4.54
CA GLY A 77 11.42 -11.03 -3.94
C GLY A 77 10.23 -11.80 -4.51
N VAL A 78 9.07 -11.15 -4.64
CA VAL A 78 7.87 -11.77 -5.24
C VAL A 78 8.04 -11.95 -6.75
N ALA A 79 8.55 -10.95 -7.47
CA ALA A 79 8.77 -11.02 -8.91
C ALA A 79 9.74 -12.15 -9.31
N ASN A 80 10.83 -12.31 -8.56
CA ASN A 80 11.79 -13.39 -8.80
C ASN A 80 11.21 -14.78 -8.51
N LYS A 81 10.28 -14.87 -7.56
CA LYS A 81 9.62 -16.15 -7.25
C LYS A 81 8.62 -16.57 -8.32
N TYR A 82 8.01 -15.62 -9.00
CA TYR A 82 6.96 -15.85 -10.00
C TYR A 82 7.28 -15.11 -11.31
N PRO A 83 8.38 -15.46 -12.00
CA PRO A 83 8.87 -14.70 -13.17
C PRO A 83 7.91 -14.71 -14.36
N GLU A 84 6.93 -15.63 -14.38
CA GLU A 84 5.91 -15.73 -15.41
C GLU A 84 4.68 -14.87 -15.16
N LYS A 85 4.58 -14.21 -13.98
CA LYS A 85 3.44 -13.38 -13.59
C LYS A 85 3.84 -11.92 -13.47
N PRO A 86 3.13 -10.98 -14.12
CA PRO A 86 3.29 -9.57 -13.80
C PRO A 86 3.01 -9.32 -12.31
N VAL A 87 3.81 -8.46 -11.69
CA VAL A 87 3.63 -8.04 -10.30
C VAL A 87 3.33 -6.55 -10.27
N MET A 88 2.35 -6.14 -9.48
CA MET A 88 1.98 -4.75 -9.24
C MET A 88 2.00 -4.47 -7.73
N ILE A 89 2.31 -3.23 -7.36
CA ILE A 89 2.13 -2.76 -5.99
C ILE A 89 0.76 -2.08 -5.93
N THR A 90 -0.21 -2.72 -5.28
CA THR A 90 -1.58 -2.20 -5.20
C THR A 90 -1.83 -1.39 -3.94
N GLU A 91 -0.93 -1.47 -2.98
CA GLU A 91 -0.87 -0.54 -1.85
C GLU A 91 0.56 -0.34 -1.38
N ALA A 92 0.98 0.92 -1.31
CA ALA A 92 2.17 1.38 -0.61
C ALA A 92 1.94 2.82 -0.14
N GLY A 93 2.39 3.16 1.06
CA GLY A 93 2.15 4.48 1.61
C GLY A 93 2.99 4.78 2.85
N TRP A 94 2.85 6.02 3.35
CA TRP A 94 3.48 6.49 4.57
C TRP A 94 2.49 7.31 5.38
N ALA A 95 2.20 6.90 6.62
CA ALA A 95 1.30 7.63 7.51
C ALA A 95 1.90 8.97 7.93
N THR A 96 1.05 9.95 8.22
CA THR A 96 1.51 11.29 8.65
C THR A 96 1.30 11.54 10.14
N ASN A 97 0.72 10.58 10.85
CA ASN A 97 0.55 10.65 12.30
C ASN A 97 0.50 9.24 12.90
N SER A 98 0.78 9.14 14.21
CA SER A 98 0.69 7.89 14.96
C SER A 98 0.51 8.17 16.45
N ASN A 99 -0.26 7.29 17.12
CA ASN A 99 -0.38 7.22 18.58
C ASN A 99 0.64 6.26 19.23
N GLY A 100 1.62 5.78 18.47
CA GLY A 100 2.62 4.82 18.92
C GLY A 100 2.21 3.36 18.80
N ARG A 101 0.98 3.07 18.36
CA ARG A 101 0.53 1.70 18.14
C ARG A 101 1.00 1.19 16.76
N GLY A 102 2.06 0.39 16.78
CA GLY A 102 2.60 -0.26 15.58
C GLY A 102 3.46 0.63 14.68
N ILE A 103 3.39 1.96 14.83
CA ILE A 103 4.21 2.92 14.09
C ILE A 103 4.80 3.92 15.10
N ASP A 104 6.11 4.13 15.02
CA ASP A 104 6.81 5.13 15.83
C ASP A 104 6.32 6.55 15.48
N PRO A 105 5.81 7.34 16.45
CA PRO A 105 5.38 8.72 16.23
C PRO A 105 6.46 9.64 15.68
N ASP A 106 7.73 9.39 16.00
CA ASP A 106 8.86 10.19 15.51
C ASP A 106 9.19 9.89 14.03
N ASN A 107 8.66 8.78 13.51
CA ASN A 107 8.88 8.34 12.12
C ASN A 107 7.71 8.68 11.18
N VAL A 108 6.80 9.56 11.58
CA VAL A 108 5.62 9.94 10.78
C VAL A 108 5.39 11.45 10.79
N ASN A 109 5.25 12.04 9.61
CA ASN A 109 4.80 13.40 9.38
C ASN A 109 4.63 13.65 7.88
N GLU A 110 4.10 14.83 7.49
CA GLU A 110 3.90 15.18 6.08
C GLU A 110 5.22 15.30 5.27
N VAL A 111 6.38 15.55 5.93
CA VAL A 111 7.68 15.60 5.24
C VAL A 111 8.17 14.21 4.87
N LEU A 112 8.08 13.26 5.80
CA LEU A 112 8.47 11.88 5.56
C LEU A 112 7.55 11.20 4.54
N GLN A 113 6.25 11.49 4.57
CA GLN A 113 5.31 11.05 3.54
C GLN A 113 5.71 11.58 2.15
N GLU A 114 6.07 12.85 2.04
CA GLU A 114 6.53 13.46 0.78
C GLU A 114 7.78 12.79 0.24
N ILE A 115 8.77 12.49 1.11
CA ILE A 115 9.99 11.78 0.73
C ILE A 115 9.65 10.40 0.18
N TYR A 116 8.91 9.59 0.94
CA TYR A 116 8.55 8.24 0.51
C TYR A 116 7.75 8.24 -0.79
N TYR A 117 6.77 9.15 -0.93
CA TYR A 117 5.97 9.29 -2.13
C TYR A 117 6.82 9.56 -3.38
N HIS A 118 7.74 10.52 -3.30
CA HIS A 118 8.59 10.87 -4.43
C HIS A 118 9.59 9.77 -4.78
N ASP A 119 10.16 9.12 -3.79
CA ASP A 119 11.11 8.02 -4.02
C ASP A 119 10.40 6.79 -4.61
N LEU A 120 9.23 6.44 -4.08
CA LEU A 120 8.40 5.34 -4.58
C LEU A 120 7.96 5.59 -6.03
N THR A 121 7.38 6.76 -6.31
CA THR A 121 6.83 7.07 -7.62
C THR A 121 7.92 7.16 -8.68
N ARG A 122 9.06 7.81 -8.36
CA ARG A 122 10.20 7.89 -9.25
C ARG A 122 10.72 6.51 -9.63
N TRP A 123 11.00 5.66 -8.64
CA TRP A 123 11.45 4.30 -8.88
C TRP A 123 10.43 3.49 -9.70
N SER A 124 9.15 3.58 -9.36
CA SER A 124 8.10 2.86 -10.08
C SER A 124 8.00 3.30 -11.56
N GLU A 125 8.17 4.59 -11.83
CA GLU A 125 8.20 5.13 -13.20
C GLU A 125 9.44 4.66 -13.97
N GLU A 126 10.61 4.70 -13.35
CA GLU A 126 11.89 4.27 -13.95
C GLU A 126 11.88 2.77 -14.32
N GLU A 127 11.27 1.94 -13.47
CA GLU A 127 11.19 0.49 -13.67
C GLU A 127 9.92 0.02 -14.40
N GLY A 128 9.00 0.94 -14.73
CA GLY A 128 7.73 0.61 -15.37
C GLY A 128 6.78 -0.22 -14.51
N ILE A 129 6.84 -0.05 -13.17
CA ILE A 129 6.04 -0.78 -12.20
C ILE A 129 4.73 -0.03 -11.96
N ILE A 130 3.59 -0.72 -12.11
CA ILE A 130 2.30 -0.14 -11.72
C ILE A 130 2.20 -0.13 -10.20
N THR A 131 2.08 1.08 -9.65
CA THR A 131 2.01 1.31 -8.20
C THR A 131 0.82 2.21 -7.86
N PHE A 132 0.03 1.77 -6.88
CA PHE A 132 -1.04 2.56 -6.29
C PHE A 132 -0.61 3.03 -4.91
N VAL A 133 -0.64 4.35 -4.72
CA VAL A 133 -0.28 4.93 -3.43
C VAL A 133 -1.48 4.88 -2.48
N PHE A 134 -1.29 4.37 -1.30
CA PHE A 134 -2.29 4.31 -0.25
C PHE A 134 -2.08 5.49 0.70
N GLU A 135 -3.01 6.46 0.74
CA GLU A 135 -4.28 6.53 0.03
C GLU A 135 -4.60 7.99 -0.36
N ALA A 136 -5.69 8.24 -1.06
CA ALA A 136 -6.01 9.60 -1.52
C ALA A 136 -6.36 10.55 -0.37
N PHE A 137 -7.21 10.13 0.57
CA PHE A 137 -7.74 10.99 1.63
C PHE A 137 -7.57 10.36 3.02
N ASP A 138 -7.33 11.21 4.03
CA ASP A 138 -7.45 10.78 5.42
C ASP A 138 -8.88 10.34 5.73
N GLU A 139 -9.03 9.22 6.44
CA GLU A 139 -10.31 8.60 6.74
C GLU A 139 -10.56 8.51 8.25
N LYS A 140 -11.28 9.49 8.80
CA LYS A 140 -11.53 9.63 10.26
C LYS A 140 -12.25 8.45 10.91
N TRP A 141 -12.90 7.60 10.12
CA TRP A 141 -13.65 6.45 10.60
C TRP A 141 -12.82 5.18 10.79
N LYS A 142 -11.59 5.14 10.22
CA LYS A 142 -10.71 3.98 10.30
C LYS A 142 -10.10 3.79 11.70
N GLY A 143 -9.77 2.55 12.01
CA GLY A 143 -9.06 2.17 13.22
C GLY A 143 -9.84 2.40 14.51
N SER A 144 -9.16 2.86 15.55
CA SER A 144 -9.73 3.11 16.87
C SER A 144 -10.39 4.48 17.00
N SER A 145 -10.93 4.80 18.19
CA SER A 145 -11.46 6.15 18.50
C SER A 145 -10.37 7.21 18.74
N ASP A 146 -9.11 6.81 18.82
CA ASP A 146 -7.99 7.74 18.99
C ASP A 146 -7.81 8.61 17.74
N GLU A 147 -7.71 9.92 17.91
CA GLU A 147 -7.50 10.86 16.80
C GLU A 147 -6.14 10.70 16.13
N LEU A 148 -5.14 10.17 16.85
CA LEU A 148 -3.79 9.93 16.35
C LEU A 148 -3.59 8.51 15.80
N GLU A 149 -4.66 7.72 15.69
CA GLU A 149 -4.61 6.38 15.10
C GLU A 149 -4.02 6.43 13.69
N PRO A 150 -2.93 5.71 13.37
CA PRO A 150 -2.27 5.77 12.07
C PRO A 150 -3.21 5.52 10.88
N GLU A 151 -4.19 4.62 11.05
CA GLU A 151 -5.15 4.28 10.00
C GLU A 151 -5.98 5.48 9.49
N LYS A 152 -6.03 6.57 10.24
CA LYS A 152 -6.72 7.81 9.85
C LYS A 152 -5.87 8.77 9.04
N HIS A 153 -4.57 8.51 8.87
CA HIS A 153 -3.59 9.50 8.45
C HIS A 153 -2.75 9.10 7.22
N TRP A 154 -3.20 8.17 6.41
CA TRP A 154 -2.51 7.71 5.21
C TRP A 154 -2.71 8.63 4.00
N GLY A 155 -3.77 9.42 3.98
CA GLY A 155 -4.15 10.25 2.85
C GLY A 155 -3.05 11.18 2.35
N LEU A 156 -3.00 11.40 1.05
CA LEU A 156 -2.24 12.49 0.42
C LEU A 156 -2.95 13.84 0.61
N PHE A 157 -4.25 13.77 0.86
CA PHE A 157 -5.11 14.88 1.26
C PHE A 157 -5.73 14.60 2.62
N LYS A 158 -6.03 15.68 3.35
CA LYS A 158 -6.82 15.58 4.58
C LYS A 158 -8.27 15.20 4.26
N SER A 159 -9.03 14.78 5.26
CA SER A 159 -10.45 14.42 5.12
C SER A 159 -11.33 15.56 4.57
N ASP A 160 -10.93 16.83 4.75
CA ASP A 160 -11.59 18.01 4.20
C ASP A 160 -11.08 18.38 2.80
N ARG A 161 -10.31 17.50 2.17
CA ARG A 161 -9.66 17.63 0.86
C ARG A 161 -8.56 18.70 0.78
N THR A 162 -8.11 19.23 1.91
CA THR A 162 -6.91 20.09 1.94
C THR A 162 -5.68 19.25 1.58
N PRO A 163 -4.86 19.65 0.60
CA PRO A 163 -3.67 18.89 0.22
C PRO A 163 -2.64 18.88 1.34
N LYS A 164 -2.10 17.70 1.65
CA LYS A 164 -0.90 17.58 2.47
C LYS A 164 0.32 18.06 1.70
N LYS A 165 1.46 18.17 2.39
CA LYS A 165 2.67 18.80 1.85
C LYS A 165 3.04 18.28 0.45
N VAL A 166 3.01 16.99 0.25
CA VAL A 166 3.33 16.31 -1.02
C VAL A 166 2.44 16.75 -2.20
N MET A 167 1.18 17.08 -1.96
CA MET A 167 0.21 17.47 -2.99
C MET A 167 0.08 18.97 -3.19
N ARG A 168 0.59 19.81 -2.28
CA ARG A 168 0.49 21.28 -2.38
C ARG A 168 1.04 21.87 -3.68
N PRO A 169 2.17 21.39 -4.24
CA PRO A 169 2.70 21.92 -5.51
C PRO A 169 1.73 21.75 -6.68
N TYR A 170 0.95 20.67 -6.68
CA TYR A 170 0.03 20.29 -7.76
C TYR A 170 -1.38 20.89 -7.59
N PHE A 171 -1.78 21.18 -6.34
CA PHE A 171 -3.13 21.62 -5.98
C PHE A 171 -3.11 22.93 -5.18
N ARG A 172 -2.36 23.92 -5.65
CA ARG A 172 -2.18 25.23 -4.97
C ARG A 172 -3.50 25.94 -4.69
N HIS A 173 -4.49 25.81 -5.57
CA HIS A 173 -5.82 26.41 -5.42
C HIS A 173 -6.65 25.83 -4.28
N LEU A 174 -6.27 24.64 -3.74
CA LEU A 174 -6.93 24.02 -2.59
C LEU A 174 -6.21 24.29 -1.27
N VAL A 175 -5.06 24.95 -1.30
CA VAL A 175 -4.35 25.33 -0.08
C VAL A 175 -5.10 26.49 0.58
N LYS A 176 -5.70 26.24 1.75
CA LYS A 176 -6.35 27.29 2.54
C LYS A 176 -5.25 28.20 3.09
N GLU A 177 -5.27 29.49 2.71
CA GLU A 177 -4.44 30.50 3.38
C GLU A 177 -4.81 30.53 4.86
N LYS A 178 -3.81 30.47 5.73
CA LYS A 178 -4.04 30.72 7.16
C LYS A 178 -4.42 32.20 7.29
N VAL A 179 -5.70 32.49 7.53
CA VAL A 179 -6.18 33.80 7.96
C VAL A 179 -5.73 34.06 9.40
#